data_e95a4466dfa8453be77d5b9cfa227003
#
_entry.id   e95a4466dfa8453be77d5b9cfa227003
#
_cell.length_a   1.000
_cell.length_b   1.000
_cell.length_c   1.000
_cell.angle_alpha   90.00
_cell.angle_beta   90.00
_cell.angle_gamma   90.00
#
_symmetry.space_group_name_H-M   'P 1'
#
loop_
_entity.id
_entity.type
_entity.pdbx_description
1 polymer ?
#
loop_
_entity_poly.entity_id
_entity_poly.type
_entity_poly.pdbx_seq_one_letter_code
_entity_poly.pdbx_strand_id
1 'polypeptide(L)'
;LGDVYKRQGVVFVKLRSLGVLTSYLFIGKVFDVFEKYKVPVYLATSSNVSVSLAVKCSNDTLRLIYRELHKYAEIGMETEMSVVSVIGDLNWEKHTGLEARIIETLKEMPVCMISYGSSTHNLSVLVREQDREKALMTLCKAFLDIPSEKFDVIKQTQLQDSFVM
;
A
#
# COMPACT_ATOMS: atom_id res chain seq x y z
N LEU A 1 -8.34 -16.66 7.82
CA LEU A 1 -7.30 -15.67 7.58
C LEU A 1 -5.97 -16.15 8.13
N GLY A 2 -4.90 -16.05 7.34
CA GLY A 2 -3.60 -16.61 7.68
C GLY A 2 -2.68 -15.67 8.44
N ASP A 3 -2.57 -14.39 8.02
CA ASP A 3 -1.58 -13.48 8.60
C ASP A 3 -1.87 -12.02 8.30
N VAL A 4 -1.25 -11.11 9.07
CA VAL A 4 -1.28 -9.66 8.82
C VAL A 4 0.13 -9.11 8.76
N TYR A 5 0.51 -8.54 7.63
CA TYR A 5 1.84 -7.98 7.37
C TYR A 5 1.87 -6.46 7.44
N LYS A 6 3.06 -5.92 7.71
CA LYS A 6 3.31 -4.48 7.71
C LYS A 6 4.60 -4.11 6.99
N ARG A 7 4.61 -2.95 6.34
CA ARG A 7 5.82 -2.29 5.83
C ARG A 7 5.85 -0.84 6.28
N GLN A 8 6.98 -0.42 6.84
CA GLN A 8 7.23 0.92 7.39
C GLN A 8 8.05 1.77 6.42
N GLY A 9 8.07 3.09 6.66
CA GLY A 9 8.88 4.03 5.88
C GLY A 9 8.41 4.13 4.44
N VAL A 10 7.12 3.97 4.22
CA VAL A 10 6.48 4.08 2.91
C VAL A 10 6.18 5.53 2.60
N VAL A 11 6.30 5.91 1.34
CA VAL A 11 5.91 7.20 0.81
C VAL A 11 4.68 7.02 -0.06
N PHE A 12 3.67 7.82 0.18
CA PHE A 12 2.48 7.90 -0.66
C PHE A 12 2.67 8.97 -1.73
N VAL A 13 2.75 8.57 -2.99
CA VAL A 13 2.92 9.47 -4.13
C VAL A 13 1.62 9.50 -4.93
N LYS A 14 1.05 10.70 -5.05
CA LYS A 14 -0.17 10.97 -5.84
C LYS A 14 0.21 11.77 -7.07
N LEU A 15 -0.13 11.28 -8.25
CA LEU A 15 0.16 11.94 -9.52
C LEU A 15 -1.16 12.15 -10.28
N ARG A 16 -1.44 13.40 -10.61
CA ARG A 16 -2.59 13.77 -11.42
C ARG A 16 -2.10 14.35 -12.74
N SER A 17 -2.55 13.76 -13.85
CA SER A 17 -2.14 14.18 -15.19
C SER A 17 -2.52 15.63 -15.47
N LEU A 18 -1.59 16.37 -16.07
CA LEU A 18 -1.83 17.73 -16.59
C LEU A 18 -2.44 17.72 -18.02
N GLY A 19 -2.76 16.54 -18.55
CA GLY A 19 -3.33 16.40 -19.90
C GLY A 19 -2.31 16.56 -21.03
N VAL A 20 -1.01 16.61 -20.72
CA VAL A 20 0.07 16.71 -21.73
C VAL A 20 0.23 15.40 -22.50
N LEU A 21 -0.04 14.29 -21.84
CA LEU A 21 0.03 12.94 -22.40
C LEU A 21 -1.35 12.30 -22.42
N THR A 22 -1.58 11.38 -23.36
CA THR A 22 -2.75 10.50 -23.30
C THR A 22 -2.68 9.62 -22.05
N SER A 23 -3.80 9.07 -21.60
CA SER A 23 -3.88 8.25 -20.38
C SER A 23 -2.86 7.11 -20.38
N TYR A 24 -2.71 6.39 -21.49
CA TYR A 24 -1.76 5.27 -21.60
C TYR A 24 -0.31 5.72 -21.50
N LEU A 25 0.05 6.80 -22.18
CA LEU A 25 1.39 7.36 -22.14
C LEU A 25 1.72 7.94 -20.78
N PHE A 26 0.75 8.54 -20.11
CA PHE A 26 0.92 9.07 -18.76
C PHE A 26 1.21 7.95 -17.75
N ILE A 27 0.38 6.90 -17.72
CA ILE A 27 0.57 5.76 -16.83
C ILE A 27 1.93 5.09 -17.12
N GLY A 28 2.23 4.81 -18.40
CA GLY A 28 3.51 4.24 -18.81
C GLY A 28 4.70 5.10 -18.37
N LYS A 29 4.62 6.42 -18.58
CA LYS A 29 5.68 7.35 -18.18
C LYS A 29 5.93 7.36 -16.67
N VAL A 30 4.88 7.29 -15.87
CA VAL A 30 5.01 7.19 -14.40
C VAL A 30 5.80 5.95 -14.03
N PHE A 31 5.39 4.77 -14.49
CA PHE A 31 6.07 3.51 -14.16
C PHE A 31 7.49 3.42 -14.72
N ASP A 32 7.74 3.94 -15.92
CA ASP A 32 9.09 4.02 -16.50
C ASP A 32 10.07 4.82 -15.63
N VAL A 33 9.60 5.93 -15.04
CA VAL A 33 10.44 6.74 -14.15
C VAL A 33 10.73 6.01 -12.83
N PHE A 34 9.74 5.36 -12.23
CA PHE A 34 9.96 4.57 -11.02
C PHE A 34 10.89 3.37 -11.28
N GLU A 35 10.77 2.70 -12.43
CA GLU A 35 11.67 1.62 -12.85
C GLU A 35 13.10 2.14 -13.09
N LYS A 36 13.25 3.27 -13.74
CA LYS A 36 14.56 3.92 -13.99
C LYS A 36 15.36 4.10 -12.69
N TYR A 37 14.68 4.50 -11.62
CA TYR A 37 15.30 4.72 -10.32
C TYR A 37 15.26 3.49 -9.40
N LYS A 38 14.81 2.33 -9.91
CA LYS A 38 14.73 1.07 -9.16
C LYS A 38 13.93 1.20 -7.86
N VAL A 39 12.85 1.96 -7.88
CA VAL A 39 11.99 2.18 -6.72
C VAL A 39 10.94 1.08 -6.63
N PRO A 40 10.94 0.27 -5.55
CA PRO A 40 9.92 -0.74 -5.37
C PRO A 40 8.55 -0.10 -5.11
N VAL A 41 7.55 -0.53 -5.87
CA VAL A 41 6.15 -0.14 -5.72
C VAL A 41 5.41 -1.25 -4.99
N TYR A 42 4.86 -0.93 -3.81
CA TYR A 42 4.13 -1.90 -3.00
C TYR A 42 2.64 -1.92 -3.32
N LEU A 43 2.05 -0.75 -3.53
CA LEU A 43 0.67 -0.60 -3.95
C LEU A 43 0.61 0.38 -5.11
N ALA A 44 -0.28 0.13 -6.05
CA ALA A 44 -0.58 1.04 -7.15
C ALA A 44 -2.10 1.05 -7.39
N THR A 45 -2.64 2.23 -7.54
CA THR A 45 -3.99 2.43 -8.07
C THR A 45 -3.94 3.45 -9.18
N SER A 46 -4.73 3.28 -10.21
CA SER A 46 -4.75 4.19 -11.34
C SER A 46 -6.16 4.42 -11.86
N SER A 47 -6.36 5.59 -12.43
CA SER A 47 -7.48 5.94 -13.28
C SER A 47 -6.94 6.48 -14.60
N ASN A 48 -7.82 6.91 -15.49
CA ASN A 48 -7.41 7.53 -16.76
C ASN A 48 -6.65 8.86 -16.57
N VAL A 49 -6.72 9.51 -15.42
CA VAL A 49 -6.13 10.83 -15.16
C VAL A 49 -5.21 10.87 -13.92
N SER A 50 -5.10 9.79 -13.18
CA SER A 50 -4.30 9.77 -11.95
C SER A 50 -3.65 8.42 -11.67
N VAL A 51 -2.50 8.48 -11.01
CA VAL A 51 -1.79 7.30 -10.48
C VAL A 51 -1.44 7.60 -9.03
N SER A 52 -1.73 6.67 -8.15
CA SER A 52 -1.33 6.71 -6.75
C SER A 52 -0.49 5.50 -6.42
N LEU A 53 0.67 5.73 -5.80
CA LEU A 53 1.67 4.71 -5.52
C LEU A 53 2.06 4.74 -4.03
N ALA A 54 2.21 3.57 -3.44
CA ALA A 54 2.90 3.39 -2.17
C ALA A 54 4.29 2.80 -2.45
N VAL A 55 5.34 3.55 -2.16
CA VAL A 55 6.72 3.22 -2.55
C VAL A 55 7.68 3.37 -1.37
N LYS A 56 8.88 2.83 -1.50
CA LYS A 56 9.97 3.07 -0.55
C LYS A 56 11.22 3.52 -1.28
N CYS A 57 11.64 4.74 -1.02
CA CYS A 57 12.88 5.31 -1.57
C CYS A 57 13.37 6.46 -0.71
N SER A 58 14.60 6.90 -0.96
CA SER A 58 15.20 8.06 -0.31
C SER A 58 14.57 9.38 -0.76
N ASN A 59 14.74 10.43 0.04
CA ASN A 59 14.32 11.77 -0.34
C ASN A 59 15.03 12.28 -1.59
N ASP A 60 16.29 11.91 -1.81
CA ASP A 60 17.03 12.29 -3.02
C ASP A 60 16.42 11.64 -4.27
N THR A 61 16.06 10.37 -4.18
CA THR A 61 15.35 9.66 -5.26
C THR A 61 13.98 10.30 -5.53
N LEU A 62 13.23 10.68 -4.50
CA LEU A 62 11.95 11.39 -4.67
C LEU A 62 12.12 12.71 -5.42
N ARG A 63 13.18 13.47 -5.14
CA ARG A 63 13.48 14.71 -5.86
C ARG A 63 13.78 14.49 -7.34
N LEU A 64 14.49 13.40 -7.66
CA LEU A 64 14.77 13.02 -9.06
C LEU A 64 13.49 12.65 -9.80
N ILE A 65 12.64 11.84 -9.19
CA ILE A 65 11.33 11.46 -9.72
C ILE A 65 10.46 12.70 -9.94
N TYR A 66 10.40 13.60 -8.95
CA TYR A 66 9.67 14.85 -9.10
C TYR A 66 10.14 15.68 -10.29
N ARG A 67 11.45 15.85 -10.48
CA ARG A 67 12.03 16.61 -11.61
C ARG A 67 11.63 16.03 -12.98
N GLU A 68 11.48 14.72 -13.08
CA GLU A 68 11.10 14.10 -14.34
C GLU A 68 9.59 14.15 -14.60
N LEU A 69 8.78 14.06 -13.56
CA LEU A 69 7.34 13.92 -13.71
C LEU A 69 6.53 15.22 -13.57
N HIS A 70 7.07 16.27 -12.91
CA HIS A 70 6.31 17.50 -12.63
C HIS A 70 5.82 18.23 -13.90
N LYS A 71 6.44 18.02 -15.03
CA LYS A 71 6.00 18.57 -16.33
C LYS A 71 4.79 17.83 -16.92
N TYR A 72 4.47 16.65 -16.44
CA TYR A 72 3.36 15.83 -16.91
C TYR A 72 2.26 15.68 -15.87
N ALA A 73 2.58 15.92 -14.60
CA ALA A 73 1.67 15.68 -13.48
C ALA A 73 1.79 16.73 -12.38
N GLU A 74 0.68 17.01 -11.75
CA GLU A 74 0.64 17.55 -10.40
C GLU A 74 0.99 16.42 -9.42
N ILE A 75 1.96 16.64 -8.54
CA ILE A 75 2.53 15.59 -7.69
C ILE A 75 2.38 15.98 -6.22
N GLY A 76 1.67 15.14 -5.46
CA GLY A 76 1.63 15.15 -4.01
C GLY A 76 2.43 13.99 -3.44
N MET A 77 3.16 14.25 -2.36
CA MET A 77 3.93 13.23 -1.64
C MET A 77 3.66 13.33 -0.15
N GLU A 78 3.34 12.20 0.48
CA GLU A 78 3.18 12.08 1.92
C GLU A 78 4.12 11.00 2.44
N THR A 79 4.96 11.37 3.41
CA THR A 79 5.89 10.44 4.09
C THR A 79 5.23 9.86 5.33
N GLU A 80 5.96 9.01 6.05
CA GLU A 80 5.49 8.38 7.29
C GLU A 80 4.21 7.57 7.10
N MET A 81 4.21 6.77 6.04
CA MET A 81 3.12 5.86 5.72
C MET A 81 3.50 4.40 6.00
N SER A 82 2.51 3.57 6.19
CA SER A 82 2.67 2.13 6.36
C SER A 82 1.66 1.35 5.52
N VAL A 83 2.13 0.29 4.90
CA VAL A 83 1.24 -0.71 4.28
C VAL A 83 0.95 -1.81 5.31
N VAL A 84 -0.33 -2.08 5.51
CA VAL A 84 -0.83 -3.20 6.31
C VAL A 84 -1.56 -4.15 5.37
N SER A 85 -1.18 -5.42 5.39
CA SER A 85 -1.76 -6.44 4.51
C SER A 85 -2.39 -7.57 5.31
N VAL A 86 -3.60 -7.91 4.97
CA VAL A 86 -4.30 -9.11 5.45
C VAL A 86 -4.10 -10.21 4.43
N ILE A 87 -3.56 -11.34 4.87
CA ILE A 87 -3.25 -12.49 4.01
C ILE A 87 -4.06 -13.69 4.48
N GLY A 88 -4.61 -14.42 3.54
CA GLY A 88 -5.41 -15.60 3.82
C GLY A 88 -6.23 -16.01 2.61
N ASP A 89 -7.22 -16.89 2.81
CA ASP A 89 -8.20 -17.19 1.76
C ASP A 89 -9.22 -16.05 1.70
N LEU A 90 -8.97 -15.10 0.80
CA LEU A 90 -9.83 -13.94 0.52
C LEU A 90 -10.65 -14.15 -0.76
N ASN A 91 -10.86 -15.40 -1.14
CA ASN A 91 -11.63 -15.72 -2.34
C ASN A 91 -13.08 -15.18 -2.17
N TRP A 92 -13.38 -14.14 -2.93
CA TRP A 92 -14.67 -13.44 -2.91
C TRP A 92 -15.87 -14.32 -3.29
N GLU A 93 -15.65 -15.40 -4.06
CA GLU A 93 -16.70 -16.37 -4.41
C GLU A 93 -17.09 -17.22 -3.20
N LYS A 94 -16.14 -17.51 -2.31
CA LYS A 94 -16.36 -18.33 -1.10
C LYS A 94 -16.72 -17.50 0.12
N HIS A 95 -16.21 -16.28 0.22
CA HIS A 95 -16.27 -15.43 1.41
C HIS A 95 -16.85 -14.05 1.09
N THR A 96 -18.08 -14.03 0.63
CA THR A 96 -18.80 -12.79 0.30
C THR A 96 -18.82 -11.82 1.49
N GLY A 97 -18.38 -10.58 1.25
CA GLY A 97 -18.40 -9.51 2.25
C GLY A 97 -17.22 -9.49 3.23
N LEU A 98 -16.21 -10.34 3.04
CA LEU A 98 -15.00 -10.34 3.89
C LEU A 98 -14.23 -9.02 3.76
N GLU A 99 -14.11 -8.48 2.54
CA GLU A 99 -13.54 -7.17 2.26
C GLU A 99 -14.27 -6.05 2.99
N ALA A 100 -15.60 -6.09 3.01
CA ALA A 100 -16.42 -5.12 3.72
C ALA A 100 -16.17 -5.17 5.23
N ARG A 101 -16.02 -6.36 5.80
CA ARG A 101 -15.69 -6.53 7.21
C ARG A 101 -14.30 -5.99 7.56
N ILE A 102 -13.31 -6.19 6.67
CA ILE A 102 -11.96 -5.66 6.87
C ILE A 102 -12.01 -4.13 6.91
N ILE A 103 -12.70 -3.50 5.95
CA ILE A 103 -12.81 -2.04 5.88
C ILE A 103 -13.61 -1.50 7.06
N GLU A 104 -14.72 -2.14 7.44
CA GLU A 104 -15.51 -1.75 8.62
C GLU A 104 -14.68 -1.82 9.91
N THR A 105 -13.80 -2.81 10.02
CA THR A 105 -12.87 -2.95 11.14
C THR A 105 -11.92 -1.77 11.26
N LEU A 106 -11.56 -1.14 10.13
CA LEU A 106 -10.64 0.00 10.07
C LEU A 106 -11.34 1.38 10.06
N LYS A 107 -12.65 1.45 10.24
CA LYS A 107 -13.45 2.68 10.13
C LYS A 107 -13.01 3.85 11.02
N GLU A 108 -12.35 3.54 12.14
CA GLU A 108 -11.85 4.54 13.09
C GLU A 108 -10.49 5.14 12.68
N MET A 109 -9.96 4.75 11.50
CA MET A 109 -8.66 5.19 11.02
C MET A 109 -8.75 5.66 9.57
N PRO A 110 -8.04 6.75 9.19
CA PRO A 110 -7.94 7.16 7.80
C PRO A 110 -7.21 6.09 6.97
N VAL A 111 -7.88 5.51 6.01
CA VAL A 111 -7.28 4.61 5.01
C VAL A 111 -7.04 5.40 3.72
N CYS A 112 -5.78 5.50 3.29
CA CYS A 112 -5.37 6.32 2.16
C CYS A 112 -5.44 5.59 0.82
N MET A 113 -5.14 4.29 0.82
CA MET A 113 -5.26 3.41 -0.35
C MET A 113 -5.77 2.04 0.08
N ILE A 114 -6.45 1.38 -0.83
CA ILE A 114 -6.86 -0.02 -0.70
C ILE A 114 -6.48 -0.74 -1.99
N SER A 115 -5.81 -1.87 -1.87
CA SER A 115 -5.55 -2.79 -2.97
C SER A 115 -6.23 -4.12 -2.68
N TYR A 116 -7.20 -4.47 -3.50
CA TYR A 116 -7.99 -5.70 -3.41
C TYR A 116 -8.34 -6.20 -4.80
N GLY A 117 -8.47 -7.51 -4.95
CA GLY A 117 -8.89 -8.13 -6.21
C GLY A 117 -7.76 -8.52 -7.17
N SER A 118 -6.53 -8.05 -6.95
CA SER A 118 -5.36 -8.50 -7.73
C SER A 118 -4.87 -9.90 -7.32
N SER A 119 -5.26 -10.34 -6.12
CA SER A 119 -4.96 -11.65 -5.56
C SER A 119 -6.14 -12.12 -4.72
N THR A 120 -6.40 -13.42 -4.75
CA THR A 120 -7.39 -14.08 -3.87
C THR A 120 -6.89 -14.30 -2.44
N HIS A 121 -5.65 -13.89 -2.16
CA HIS A 121 -4.99 -14.17 -0.88
C HIS A 121 -4.51 -12.93 -0.15
N ASN A 122 -4.71 -11.74 -0.70
CA ASN A 122 -4.17 -10.51 -0.15
C ASN A 122 -5.13 -9.33 -0.30
N LEU A 123 -5.36 -8.61 0.80
CA LEU A 123 -5.93 -7.26 0.80
C LEU A 123 -4.94 -6.35 1.54
N SER A 124 -4.53 -5.26 0.90
CA SER A 124 -3.58 -4.31 1.46
C SER A 124 -4.19 -2.93 1.59
N VAL A 125 -3.88 -2.26 2.69
CA VAL A 125 -4.29 -0.88 2.96
C VAL A 125 -3.08 -0.02 3.26
N LEU A 126 -3.13 1.24 2.84
CA LEU A 126 -2.16 2.26 3.21
C LEU A 126 -2.75 3.13 4.30
N VAL A 127 -2.06 3.23 5.42
CA VAL A 127 -2.41 4.04 6.58
C VAL A 127 -1.23 4.92 6.98
N ARG A 128 -1.46 5.91 7.83
CA ARG A 128 -0.37 6.68 8.43
C ARG A 128 0.42 5.82 9.41
N GLU A 129 1.71 6.07 9.53
CA GLU A 129 2.60 5.35 10.44
C GLU A 129 2.08 5.34 11.88
N GLN A 130 1.54 6.47 12.34
CA GLN A 130 0.95 6.60 13.68
C GLN A 130 -0.25 5.66 13.92
N ASP A 131 -1.01 5.32 12.88
CA ASP A 131 -2.20 4.47 12.96
C ASP A 131 -1.88 2.98 12.74
N ARG A 132 -0.66 2.66 12.35
CA ARG A 132 -0.21 1.32 11.98
C ARG A 132 -0.47 0.28 13.06
N GLU A 133 -0.05 0.55 14.30
CA GLU A 133 -0.19 -0.42 15.38
C GLU A 133 -1.66 -0.65 15.73
N LYS A 134 -2.45 0.42 15.75
CA LYS A 134 -3.89 0.32 15.96
C LYS A 134 -4.54 -0.51 14.85
N ALA A 135 -4.17 -0.28 13.58
CA ALA A 135 -4.67 -1.06 12.45
C ALA A 135 -4.35 -2.55 12.58
N LEU A 136 -3.08 -2.88 12.89
CA LEU A 136 -2.64 -4.26 13.10
C LEU A 136 -3.40 -4.94 14.24
N MET A 137 -3.44 -4.32 15.41
CA MET A 137 -4.12 -4.87 16.58
C MET A 137 -5.61 -5.11 16.30
N THR A 138 -6.27 -4.15 15.67
CA THR A 138 -7.71 -4.22 15.39
C THR A 138 -8.01 -5.33 14.38
N LEU A 139 -7.22 -5.45 13.31
CA LEU A 139 -7.37 -6.52 12.33
C LEU A 139 -7.07 -7.91 12.91
N CYS A 140 -5.99 -8.05 13.65
CA CYS A 140 -5.66 -9.32 14.27
C CYS A 140 -6.71 -9.77 15.29
N LYS A 141 -7.21 -8.86 16.11
CA LYS A 141 -8.27 -9.15 17.07
C LYS A 141 -9.57 -9.55 16.38
N ALA A 142 -9.88 -8.94 15.24
CA ALA A 142 -11.12 -9.22 14.52
C ALA A 142 -11.09 -10.53 13.72
N PHE A 143 -9.90 -10.96 13.25
CA PHE A 143 -9.80 -12.03 12.26
C PHE A 143 -8.90 -13.21 12.65
N LEU A 144 -7.96 -13.03 13.58
CA LEU A 144 -6.99 -14.08 13.92
C LEU A 144 -7.21 -14.68 15.32
N ASP A 145 -8.12 -14.13 16.13
CA ASP A 145 -8.39 -14.57 17.50
C ASP A 145 -7.11 -14.69 18.37
N ILE A 146 -6.09 -13.85 18.08
CA ILE A 146 -4.79 -13.88 18.75
C ILE A 146 -4.83 -12.96 19.97
N PRO A 147 -4.51 -13.46 21.18
CA PRO A 147 -4.34 -12.62 22.35
C PRO A 147 -3.27 -11.54 22.13
N SER A 148 -3.51 -10.33 22.61
CA SER A 148 -2.64 -9.17 22.44
C SER A 148 -1.18 -9.39 22.93
N GLU A 149 -0.97 -10.32 23.84
CA GLU A 149 0.36 -10.66 24.42
C GLU A 149 1.31 -11.37 23.44
N LYS A 150 0.78 -11.98 22.37
CA LYS A 150 1.61 -12.64 21.33
C LYS A 150 2.07 -11.71 20.21
N PHE A 151 1.63 -10.47 20.22
CA PHE A 151 1.96 -9.48 19.17
C PHE A 151 3.45 -9.14 19.07
N ASP A 152 4.16 -9.12 20.18
CA ASP A 152 5.59 -8.77 20.22
C ASP A 152 6.48 -9.86 19.58
N VAL A 153 6.04 -11.10 19.61
CA VAL A 153 6.77 -12.24 19.00
C VAL A 153 6.63 -12.19 17.46
N ILE A 154 5.46 -11.82 16.94
CA ILE A 154 5.24 -11.69 15.50
C ILE A 154 6.02 -10.51 14.91
N LYS A 155 6.26 -9.46 15.70
CA LYS A 155 7.07 -8.29 15.30
C LYS A 155 8.52 -8.64 14.95
N GLN A 156 9.12 -9.66 15.57
CA GLN A 156 10.54 -9.97 15.41
C GLN A 156 10.86 -11.04 14.37
N THR A 157 9.97 -12.01 14.15
CA THR A 157 10.30 -13.21 13.37
C THR A 157 10.09 -13.03 11.85
N GLN A 158 9.30 -12.07 11.39
CA GLN A 158 8.91 -11.96 9.97
C GLN A 158 9.66 -10.89 9.17
N LEU A 159 10.68 -10.26 9.73
CA LEU A 159 11.49 -9.26 9.02
C LEU A 159 12.58 -9.85 8.12
N GLN A 160 12.84 -11.16 8.17
CA GLN A 160 13.97 -11.79 7.47
C GLN A 160 13.63 -12.62 6.23
N ASP A 161 12.39 -13.09 6.02
CA ASP A 161 12.14 -14.15 5.04
C ASP A 161 11.32 -13.80 3.79
N SER A 162 11.19 -12.53 3.40
CA SER A 162 10.37 -12.14 2.22
C SER A 162 11.18 -11.53 1.07
N PHE A 163 12.39 -11.98 0.82
CA PHE A 163 13.14 -11.69 -0.41
C PHE A 163 13.74 -12.97 -0.98
N VAL A 164 12.92 -13.85 -1.51
CA VAL A 164 13.35 -14.83 -2.52
C VAL A 164 12.27 -14.88 -3.60
N MET A 165 12.62 -14.35 -4.77
CA MET A 165 11.95 -14.27 -6.08
C MET A 165 10.82 -13.29 -6.21
#